data_a1bc682eed17344893abd57479ef0f61
#
_entry.id   a1bc682eed17344893abd57479ef0f61
#
_cell.length_a   1.000
_cell.length_b   1.000
_cell.length_c   1.000
_cell.angle_alpha   90.00
_cell.angle_beta   90.00
_cell.angle_gamma   90.00
#
_symmetry.space_group_name_H-M   'P 1'
#
loop_
_entity.id
_entity.type
_entity.pdbx_description
1 polymer ?
#
loop_
_entity_poly.entity_id
_entity_poly.type
_entity_poly.pdbx_seq_one_letter_code
_entity_poly.pdbx_strand_id
1 'polypeptide(L)'
;AIGAQNLFVIEQGIKKNNIFLVTSICILGDFLLIFFGIFLFYFIKNFINDLINLLLSLCLVLFLLNFIWSKLKTFKYDIEFSQTHSQKSKSKIALQTLAFTFLNPHVYSDTVFILGNLSKNFLTISDKVLFGLGASLASFIFFYFLGYGAQSLRAYFLNKKVWKLINVIIISYLSILTLSIIFTEII
;
A
#
# COMPACT_ATOMS: atom_id res chain seq x y z
N ALA A 1 1.85 -4.01 -0.07
CA ALA A 1 1.30 -4.97 0.91
C ALA A 1 -0.23 -4.88 0.97
N ILE A 2 -0.96 -5.99 1.21
CA ILE A 2 -2.40 -5.91 1.42
C ILE A 2 -2.65 -5.34 2.83
N GLY A 3 -2.79 -4.02 2.90
CA GLY A 3 -3.15 -3.28 4.09
C GLY A 3 -4.67 -3.10 4.25
N ALA A 4 -5.10 -2.32 5.23
CA ALA A 4 -6.51 -2.03 5.50
C ALA A 4 -7.23 -1.39 4.30
N GLN A 5 -6.54 -0.53 3.53
CA GLN A 5 -7.04 0.07 2.29
C GLN A 5 -7.40 -1.00 1.25
N ASN A 6 -6.49 -1.94 0.98
CA ASN A 6 -6.70 -3.00 -0.01
C ASN A 6 -7.83 -3.95 0.41
N LEU A 7 -7.89 -4.28 1.69
CA LEU A 7 -9.00 -5.08 2.24
C LEU A 7 -10.34 -4.37 2.05
N PHE A 8 -10.39 -3.06 2.25
CA PHE A 8 -11.61 -2.28 2.03
C PHE A 8 -12.01 -2.26 0.56
N VAL A 9 -11.05 -2.11 -0.37
CA VAL A 9 -11.31 -2.19 -1.83
C VAL A 9 -11.88 -3.56 -2.20
N ILE A 10 -11.29 -4.65 -1.69
CA ILE A 10 -11.79 -6.02 -1.92
C ILE A 10 -13.19 -6.18 -1.34
N GLU A 11 -13.45 -5.67 -0.13
CA GLU A 11 -14.78 -5.71 0.49
C GLU A 11 -15.83 -5.03 -0.36
N GLN A 12 -15.54 -3.83 -0.89
CA GLN A 12 -16.46 -3.11 -1.79
C GLN A 12 -16.64 -3.85 -3.13
N GLY A 13 -15.57 -4.47 -3.65
CA GLY A 13 -15.62 -5.34 -4.82
C GLY A 13 -16.56 -6.52 -4.61
N ILE A 14 -16.39 -7.27 -3.53
CA ILE A 14 -17.25 -8.42 -3.17
C ILE A 14 -18.72 -7.98 -2.99
N LYS A 15 -18.96 -6.80 -2.38
CA LYS A 15 -20.30 -6.23 -2.19
C LYS A 15 -20.89 -5.63 -3.47
N LYS A 16 -20.12 -5.48 -4.54
CA LYS A 16 -20.49 -4.79 -5.78
C LYS A 16 -20.95 -3.35 -5.55
N ASN A 17 -20.32 -2.68 -4.58
CA ASN A 17 -20.77 -1.38 -4.11
C ASN A 17 -19.73 -0.29 -4.39
N ASN A 18 -20.07 0.67 -5.27
CA ASN A 18 -19.27 1.86 -5.57
C ASN A 18 -17.78 1.58 -5.86
N ILE A 19 -17.47 0.48 -6.55
CA ILE A 19 -16.09 0.04 -6.83
C ILE A 19 -15.29 1.16 -7.52
N PHE A 20 -15.86 1.75 -8.58
CA PHE A 20 -15.21 2.85 -9.31
C PHE A 20 -14.83 4.02 -8.39
N LEU A 21 -15.75 4.46 -7.52
CA LEU A 21 -15.49 5.55 -6.59
C LEU A 21 -14.35 5.21 -5.64
N VAL A 22 -14.35 4.02 -5.07
CA VAL A 22 -13.35 3.58 -4.10
C VAL A 22 -11.99 3.44 -4.76
N THR A 23 -11.89 2.78 -5.90
CA THR A 23 -10.63 2.61 -6.63
C THR A 23 -10.07 3.96 -7.08
N SER A 24 -10.93 4.87 -7.60
CA SER A 24 -10.48 6.20 -8.01
C SER A 24 -9.93 7.03 -6.85
N ILE A 25 -10.53 7.00 -5.68
CA ILE A 25 -10.03 7.70 -4.48
C ILE A 25 -8.67 7.12 -4.06
N CYS A 26 -8.52 5.80 -4.05
CA CYS A 26 -7.25 5.15 -3.72
C CYS A 26 -6.14 5.55 -4.70
N ILE A 27 -6.42 5.53 -6.01
CA ILE A 27 -5.48 5.89 -7.07
C ILE A 27 -5.05 7.35 -6.94
N LEU A 28 -5.99 8.28 -6.75
CA LEU A 28 -5.68 9.69 -6.56
C LEU A 28 -4.86 9.93 -5.29
N GLY A 29 -5.19 9.23 -4.21
CA GLY A 29 -4.41 9.28 -2.97
C GLY A 29 -2.98 8.79 -3.16
N ASP A 30 -2.80 7.65 -3.80
CA ASP A 30 -1.47 7.12 -4.12
C ASP A 30 -0.69 8.07 -5.03
N PHE A 31 -1.31 8.60 -6.08
CA PHE A 31 -0.70 9.58 -6.97
C PHE A 31 -0.14 10.77 -6.17
N LEU A 32 -0.96 11.37 -5.31
CA LEU A 32 -0.53 12.50 -4.49
C LEU A 32 0.62 12.14 -3.55
N LEU A 33 0.55 10.98 -2.90
CA LEU A 33 1.56 10.55 -1.94
C LEU A 33 2.86 10.11 -2.62
N ILE A 34 2.80 9.48 -3.80
CA ILE A 34 3.98 9.11 -4.60
C ILE A 34 4.76 10.37 -4.99
N PHE A 35 4.08 11.36 -5.58
CA PHE A 35 4.74 12.60 -5.97
C PHE A 35 5.21 13.40 -4.76
N PHE A 36 4.43 13.43 -3.68
CA PHE A 36 4.87 14.02 -2.42
C PHE A 36 6.18 13.36 -1.93
N GLY A 37 6.26 12.04 -1.93
CA GLY A 37 7.45 11.30 -1.54
C GLY A 37 8.66 11.62 -2.43
N ILE A 38 8.48 11.58 -3.76
CA ILE A 38 9.54 11.87 -4.73
C ILE A 38 10.09 13.30 -4.54
N PHE A 39 9.23 14.28 -4.41
CA PHE A 39 9.65 15.67 -4.22
C PHE A 39 10.23 15.91 -2.82
N LEU A 40 9.67 15.29 -1.79
CA LEU A 40 10.22 15.36 -0.44
C LEU A 40 11.69 14.88 -0.44
N PHE A 41 11.96 13.70 -1.00
CA PHE A 41 13.30 13.15 -1.09
C PHE A 41 14.22 13.94 -2.03
N TYR A 42 13.66 14.58 -3.08
CA TYR A 42 14.41 15.48 -3.94
C TYR A 42 14.89 16.73 -3.18
N PHE A 43 14.03 17.38 -2.41
CA PHE A 43 14.39 18.57 -1.65
C PHE A 43 15.29 18.26 -0.46
N ILE A 44 15.11 17.14 0.20
CA ILE A 44 15.92 16.73 1.35
C ILE A 44 17.29 16.20 0.90
N LYS A 45 17.49 15.85 -0.38
CA LYS A 45 18.72 15.25 -0.90
C LYS A 45 20.00 15.96 -0.44
N ASN A 46 20.00 17.29 -0.41
CA ASN A 46 21.16 18.09 -0.02
C ASN A 46 21.42 18.08 1.49
N PHE A 47 20.46 17.62 2.30
CA PHE A 47 20.56 17.50 3.75
C PHE A 47 20.77 16.05 4.19
N ILE A 48 20.58 15.08 3.28
CA ILE A 48 20.78 13.67 3.57
C ILE A 48 22.27 13.38 3.50
N ASN A 49 22.89 13.22 4.67
CA ASN A 49 24.20 12.60 4.83
C ASN A 49 24.03 11.10 5.11
N ASP A 50 25.13 10.36 5.14
CA ASP A 50 25.11 8.90 5.35
C ASP A 50 24.40 8.52 6.67
N LEU A 51 24.54 9.34 7.71
CA LEU A 51 23.84 9.13 8.99
C LEU A 51 22.33 9.23 8.86
N ILE A 52 21.83 10.24 8.15
CA ILE A 52 20.40 10.44 7.95
C ILE A 52 19.82 9.30 7.08
N ASN A 53 20.56 8.90 6.06
CA ASN A 53 20.17 7.77 5.22
C ASN A 53 20.08 6.48 6.03
N LEU A 54 21.05 6.19 6.88
CA LEU A 54 21.03 5.06 7.80
C LEU A 54 19.84 5.12 8.76
N LEU A 55 19.55 6.27 9.35
CA LEU A 55 18.42 6.45 10.26
C LEU A 55 17.07 6.22 9.55
N LEU A 56 16.92 6.72 8.33
CA LEU A 56 15.70 6.49 7.52
C LEU A 56 15.53 5.01 7.16
N SER A 57 16.59 4.33 6.80
CA SER A 57 16.58 2.89 6.49
C SER A 57 16.27 2.05 7.73
N LEU A 58 16.82 2.40 8.89
CA LEU A 58 16.49 1.77 10.17
C LEU A 58 15.02 1.99 10.54
N CYS A 59 14.49 3.21 10.37
CA CYS A 59 13.09 3.52 10.63
C CYS A 59 12.17 2.68 9.73
N LEU A 60 12.51 2.56 8.45
CA LEU A 60 11.77 1.74 7.48
C LEU A 60 11.80 0.26 7.88
N VAL A 61 12.97 -0.29 8.24
CA VAL A 61 13.10 -1.69 8.71
C VAL A 61 12.26 -1.94 9.95
N LEU A 62 12.33 -1.07 10.95
CA LEU A 62 11.53 -1.18 12.18
C LEU A 62 10.02 -1.14 11.86
N PHE A 63 9.62 -0.26 10.94
CA PHE A 63 8.24 -0.20 10.48
C PHE A 63 7.80 -1.50 9.80
N LEU A 64 8.60 -2.03 8.86
CA LEU A 64 8.31 -3.29 8.17
C LEU A 64 8.23 -4.47 9.14
N LEU A 65 9.16 -4.56 10.10
CA LEU A 65 9.14 -5.59 11.14
C LEU A 65 7.88 -5.51 12.01
N ASN A 66 7.49 -4.30 12.45
CA ASN A 66 6.25 -4.10 13.20
C ASN A 66 5.01 -4.52 12.39
N PHE A 67 5.03 -4.25 11.09
CA PHE A 67 3.94 -4.67 10.23
C PHE A 67 3.86 -6.18 10.03
N ILE A 68 4.98 -6.83 9.73
CA ILE A 68 5.06 -8.29 9.64
C ILE A 68 4.53 -8.90 10.94
N TRP A 69 4.96 -8.37 12.09
CA TRP A 69 4.47 -8.80 13.40
C TRP A 69 2.97 -8.63 13.60
N SER A 70 2.43 -7.47 13.20
CA SER A 70 0.98 -7.20 13.23
C SER A 70 0.21 -8.18 12.34
N LYS A 71 0.72 -8.45 11.13
CA LYS A 71 0.13 -9.42 10.20
C LYS A 71 0.15 -10.84 10.76
N LEU A 72 1.24 -11.26 11.38
CA LEU A 72 1.35 -12.58 12.03
C LEU A 72 0.35 -12.74 13.17
N LYS A 73 0.10 -11.68 13.96
CA LYS A 73 -0.93 -11.68 15.01
C LYS A 73 -2.34 -11.80 14.44
N THR A 74 -2.66 -11.02 13.41
CA THR A 74 -3.99 -11.05 12.77
C THR A 74 -4.24 -12.31 11.95
N PHE A 75 -3.20 -13.08 11.64
CA PHE A 75 -3.32 -14.36 10.95
C PHE A 75 -4.18 -15.39 11.71
N LYS A 76 -4.33 -15.22 13.02
CA LYS A 76 -5.14 -16.08 13.90
C LYS A 76 -6.62 -15.69 13.94
N TYR A 77 -6.99 -14.47 13.51
CA TYR A 77 -8.36 -13.99 13.57
C TYR A 77 -9.06 -14.21 12.24
N ASP A 78 -10.20 -14.91 12.28
CA ASP A 78 -11.08 -15.08 11.13
C ASP A 78 -11.59 -13.71 10.67
N ILE A 79 -11.42 -13.40 9.38
CA ILE A 79 -12.07 -12.23 8.78
C ILE A 79 -13.54 -12.56 8.65
N GLU A 80 -14.34 -12.09 9.58
CA GLU A 80 -15.79 -12.06 9.43
C GLU A 80 -16.15 -10.96 8.44
N PHE A 81 -16.39 -11.33 7.19
CA PHE A 81 -17.10 -10.45 6.27
C PHE A 81 -18.54 -10.32 6.76
N SER A 82 -18.81 -9.29 7.56
CA SER A 82 -20.18 -9.01 7.98
C SER A 82 -21.04 -8.78 6.73
N GLN A 83 -21.95 -9.72 6.47
CA GLN A 83 -22.90 -9.65 5.35
C GLN A 83 -24.02 -8.63 5.58
N THR A 84 -23.77 -7.60 6.38
CA THR A 84 -24.75 -6.54 6.58
C THR A 84 -24.92 -5.76 5.27
N HIS A 85 -25.99 -6.05 4.58
CA HIS A 85 -26.51 -5.34 3.38
C HIS A 85 -27.02 -3.92 3.72
N SER A 86 -26.32 -3.17 4.54
CA SER A 86 -26.56 -1.74 4.70
C SER A 86 -25.95 -1.03 3.50
N GLN A 87 -26.76 -0.58 2.54
CA GLN A 87 -26.30 0.34 1.49
C GLN A 87 -25.84 1.64 2.16
N LYS A 88 -24.54 1.73 2.43
CA LYS A 88 -23.93 2.95 2.93
C LYS A 88 -24.03 4.04 1.86
N SER A 89 -24.34 5.26 2.24
CA SER A 89 -24.29 6.43 1.35
C SER A 89 -22.94 6.55 0.67
N LYS A 90 -22.93 6.97 -0.61
CA LYS A 90 -21.69 7.21 -1.39
C LYS A 90 -20.70 8.11 -0.64
N SER A 91 -21.20 9.16 0.02
CA SER A 91 -20.38 10.07 0.83
C SER A 91 -19.70 9.35 2.01
N LYS A 92 -20.39 8.45 2.69
CA LYS A 92 -19.82 7.66 3.79
C LYS A 92 -18.73 6.69 3.30
N ILE A 93 -18.94 6.08 2.13
CA ILE A 93 -17.95 5.19 1.50
C ILE A 93 -16.72 5.99 1.08
N ALA A 94 -16.91 7.16 0.46
CA ALA A 94 -15.81 8.05 0.07
C ALA A 94 -14.98 8.48 1.29
N LEU A 95 -15.63 8.92 2.38
CA LEU A 95 -14.95 9.31 3.60
C LEU A 95 -14.17 8.14 4.23
N GLN A 96 -14.75 6.94 4.25
CA GLN A 96 -14.05 5.74 4.72
C GLN A 96 -12.85 5.41 3.85
N THR A 97 -12.97 5.54 2.51
CA THR A 97 -11.85 5.32 1.59
C THR A 97 -10.73 6.30 1.85
N LEU A 98 -11.04 7.60 1.97
CA LEU A 98 -10.06 8.63 2.32
C LEU A 98 -9.36 8.33 3.66
N ALA A 99 -10.12 7.91 4.67
CA ALA A 99 -9.55 7.52 5.95
C ALA A 99 -8.60 6.33 5.82
N PHE A 100 -8.97 5.28 5.09
CA PHE A 100 -8.09 4.14 4.84
C PHE A 100 -6.88 4.46 3.97
N THR A 101 -6.96 5.49 3.12
CA THR A 101 -5.83 5.95 2.32
C THR A 101 -4.88 6.83 3.15
N PHE A 102 -5.40 7.87 3.81
CA PHE A 102 -4.56 8.89 4.44
C PHE A 102 -4.28 8.66 5.94
N LEU A 103 -5.08 7.86 6.65
CA LEU A 103 -4.81 7.50 8.05
C LEU A 103 -4.11 6.15 8.20
N ASN A 104 -3.81 5.47 7.10
CA ASN A 104 -3.13 4.18 7.12
C ASN A 104 -1.61 4.37 6.98
N PRO A 105 -0.82 4.10 8.03
CA PRO A 105 0.64 4.29 8.00
C PRO A 105 1.34 3.46 6.91
N HIS A 106 0.72 2.36 6.47
CA HIS A 106 1.25 1.56 5.37
C HIS A 106 1.33 2.27 4.04
N VAL A 107 0.32 3.08 3.73
CA VAL A 107 0.29 3.82 2.48
C VAL A 107 1.47 4.77 2.41
N TYR A 108 1.80 5.43 3.52
CA TYR A 108 2.98 6.30 3.60
C TYR A 108 4.28 5.52 3.45
N SER A 109 4.38 4.34 4.06
CA SER A 109 5.56 3.48 3.87
C SER A 109 5.76 3.11 2.41
N ASP A 110 4.71 2.63 1.76
CA ASP A 110 4.80 2.11 0.39
C ASP A 110 4.98 3.24 -0.64
N THR A 111 4.28 4.35 -0.48
CA THR A 111 4.28 5.44 -1.48
C THR A 111 5.31 6.54 -1.18
N VAL A 112 5.36 7.05 0.05
CA VAL A 112 6.25 8.16 0.39
C VAL A 112 7.66 7.67 0.65
N PHE A 113 7.83 6.67 1.55
CA PHE A 113 9.16 6.23 1.95
C PHE A 113 9.82 5.32 0.94
N ILE A 114 9.19 4.23 0.52
CA ILE A 114 9.82 3.28 -0.42
C ILE A 114 10.03 3.92 -1.78
N LEU A 115 8.97 4.46 -2.41
CA LEU A 115 9.09 5.06 -3.73
C LEU A 115 9.88 6.36 -3.70
N GLY A 116 9.73 7.19 -2.66
CA GLY A 116 10.55 8.37 -2.45
C GLY A 116 12.04 8.02 -2.35
N ASN A 117 12.40 7.01 -1.57
CA ASN A 117 13.77 6.54 -1.46
C ASN A 117 14.31 5.98 -2.78
N LEU A 118 13.55 5.13 -3.47
CA LEU A 118 13.92 4.59 -4.78
C LEU A 118 14.12 5.69 -5.84
N SER A 119 13.39 6.81 -5.73
CA SER A 119 13.53 7.95 -6.63
C SER A 119 14.91 8.62 -6.60
N LYS A 120 15.72 8.38 -5.55
CA LYS A 120 17.09 8.90 -5.46
C LYS A 120 18.00 8.34 -6.56
N ASN A 121 17.74 7.12 -7.04
CA ASN A 121 18.52 6.47 -8.09
C ASN A 121 18.38 7.17 -9.45
N PHE A 122 17.43 8.08 -9.60
CA PHE A 122 17.23 8.86 -10.81
C PHE A 122 17.87 10.23 -10.68
N LEU A 123 18.71 10.61 -11.63
CA LEU A 123 19.54 11.83 -11.54
C LEU A 123 18.76 13.07 -11.94
N THR A 124 17.94 12.99 -13.00
CA THR A 124 17.21 14.14 -13.54
C THR A 124 15.79 14.24 -12.95
N ILE A 125 15.22 15.44 -12.93
CA ILE A 125 13.83 15.65 -12.54
C ILE A 125 12.88 14.93 -13.49
N SER A 126 13.20 14.92 -14.79
CA SER A 126 12.40 14.22 -15.79
C SER A 126 12.30 12.72 -15.51
N ASP A 127 13.41 12.07 -15.15
CA ASP A 127 13.42 10.64 -14.83
C ASP A 127 12.62 10.35 -13.54
N LYS A 128 12.71 11.25 -12.56
CA LYS A 128 11.91 11.15 -11.32
C LYS A 128 10.41 11.26 -11.60
N VAL A 129 10.02 12.18 -12.48
CA VAL A 129 8.62 12.36 -12.89
C VAL A 129 8.14 11.12 -13.66
N LEU A 130 8.95 10.61 -14.61
CA LEU A 130 8.63 9.37 -15.34
C LEU A 130 8.49 8.17 -14.39
N PHE A 131 9.38 8.05 -13.42
CA PHE A 131 9.28 7.02 -12.38
C PHE A 131 7.97 7.16 -11.58
N GLY A 132 7.62 8.38 -11.15
CA GLY A 132 6.38 8.66 -10.43
C GLY A 132 5.12 8.35 -11.25
N LEU A 133 5.14 8.68 -12.56
CA LEU A 133 4.05 8.33 -13.47
C LEU A 133 3.94 6.81 -13.66
N GLY A 134 5.07 6.11 -13.80
CA GLY A 134 5.10 4.65 -13.87
C GLY A 134 4.54 3.99 -12.61
N ALA A 135 4.95 4.47 -11.43
CA ALA A 135 4.43 3.99 -10.14
C ALA A 135 2.93 4.28 -9.99
N SER A 136 2.47 5.47 -10.41
CA SER A 136 1.05 5.83 -10.39
C SER A 136 0.22 4.99 -11.35
N LEU A 137 0.76 4.67 -12.53
CA LEU A 137 0.12 3.76 -13.49
C LEU A 137 0.02 2.34 -12.91
N ALA A 138 1.06 1.88 -12.22
CA ALA A 138 1.02 0.59 -11.54
C ALA A 138 -0.05 0.56 -10.45
N SER A 139 -0.17 1.62 -9.64
CA SER A 139 -1.24 1.76 -8.63
C SER A 139 -2.63 1.77 -9.30
N PHE A 140 -2.78 2.48 -10.41
CA PHE A 140 -4.03 2.49 -11.20
C PHE A 140 -4.44 1.07 -11.62
N ILE A 141 -3.54 0.35 -12.27
CA ILE A 141 -3.79 -1.03 -12.73
C ILE A 141 -4.11 -1.92 -11.54
N PHE A 142 -3.33 -1.80 -10.46
CA PHE A 142 -3.49 -2.62 -9.27
C PHE A 142 -4.86 -2.44 -8.61
N PHE A 143 -5.31 -1.20 -8.34
CA PHE A 143 -6.59 -0.98 -7.67
C PHE A 143 -7.79 -1.34 -8.51
N TYR A 144 -7.73 -1.09 -9.83
CA TYR A 144 -8.80 -1.54 -10.72
C TYR A 144 -8.87 -3.07 -10.77
N PHE A 145 -7.71 -3.73 -10.93
CA PHE A 145 -7.65 -5.20 -10.91
C PHE A 145 -8.12 -5.75 -9.56
N LEU A 146 -7.74 -5.13 -8.45
CA LEU A 146 -8.13 -5.57 -7.11
C LEU A 146 -9.63 -5.43 -6.88
N GLY A 147 -10.22 -4.28 -7.21
CA GLY A 147 -11.65 -4.00 -7.00
C GLY A 147 -12.56 -4.84 -7.89
N TYR A 148 -12.31 -4.83 -9.19
CA TYR A 148 -13.12 -5.59 -10.16
C TYR A 148 -12.77 -7.07 -10.16
N GLY A 149 -11.51 -7.43 -9.91
CA GLY A 149 -11.11 -8.81 -9.70
C GLY A 149 -11.78 -9.43 -8.48
N ALA A 150 -11.87 -8.70 -7.36
CA ALA A 150 -12.60 -9.14 -6.19
C ALA A 150 -14.10 -9.34 -6.47
N GLN A 151 -14.69 -8.51 -7.32
CA GLN A 151 -16.07 -8.68 -7.77
C GLN A 151 -16.26 -10.01 -8.55
N SER A 152 -15.36 -10.28 -9.49
CA SER A 152 -15.41 -11.45 -10.37
C SER A 152 -15.08 -12.74 -9.61
N LEU A 153 -14.11 -12.67 -8.69
CA LEU A 153 -13.64 -13.81 -7.92
C LEU A 153 -14.28 -13.92 -6.52
N ARG A 154 -15.47 -13.32 -6.34
CA ARG A 154 -16.17 -13.28 -5.04
C ARG A 154 -16.23 -14.64 -4.33
N ALA A 155 -16.55 -15.71 -5.05
CA ALA A 155 -16.66 -17.05 -4.48
C ALA A 155 -15.31 -17.54 -3.89
N TYR A 156 -14.19 -17.20 -4.53
CA TYR A 156 -12.85 -17.54 -4.06
C TYR A 156 -12.44 -16.69 -2.85
N PHE A 157 -12.73 -15.39 -2.88
CA PHE A 157 -12.38 -14.48 -1.78
C PHE A 157 -13.17 -14.75 -0.50
N LEU A 158 -14.31 -15.44 -0.57
CA LEU A 158 -15.04 -15.91 0.61
C LEU A 158 -14.43 -17.19 1.23
N ASN A 159 -13.41 -17.79 0.57
CA ASN A 159 -12.75 -18.99 1.06
C ASN A 159 -11.58 -18.63 2.00
N LYS A 160 -11.68 -19.09 3.26
CA LYS A 160 -10.63 -18.87 4.29
C LYS A 160 -9.23 -19.37 3.87
N LYS A 161 -9.14 -20.46 3.09
CA LYS A 161 -7.86 -21.01 2.61
C LYS A 161 -7.17 -20.04 1.66
N VAL A 162 -7.91 -19.38 0.77
CA VAL A 162 -7.39 -18.38 -0.18
C VAL A 162 -6.81 -17.19 0.58
N TRP A 163 -7.50 -16.70 1.59
CA TRP A 163 -7.00 -15.62 2.45
C TRP A 163 -5.71 -15.99 3.18
N LYS A 164 -5.65 -17.22 3.68
CA LYS A 164 -4.44 -17.75 4.32
C LYS A 164 -3.25 -17.73 3.35
N LEU A 165 -3.45 -18.21 2.11
CA LEU A 165 -2.43 -18.23 1.07
C LEU A 165 -1.95 -16.81 0.73
N ILE A 166 -2.87 -15.87 0.51
CA ILE A 166 -2.55 -14.47 0.22
C ILE A 166 -1.70 -13.86 1.33
N ASN A 167 -2.08 -14.04 2.59
CA ASN A 167 -1.31 -13.52 3.71
C ASN A 167 0.10 -14.13 3.82
N VAL A 168 0.26 -15.43 3.54
CA VAL A 168 1.58 -16.09 3.51
C VAL A 168 2.46 -15.44 2.43
N ILE A 169 1.94 -15.25 1.22
CA ILE A 169 2.68 -14.64 0.11
C ILE A 169 3.14 -13.23 0.50
N ILE A 170 2.26 -12.42 1.11
CA ILE A 170 2.58 -11.05 1.52
C ILE A 170 3.68 -11.05 2.59
N ILE A 171 3.54 -11.86 3.64
CA ILE A 171 4.52 -11.92 4.72
C ILE A 171 5.88 -12.36 4.16
N SER A 172 5.92 -13.36 3.27
CA SER A 172 7.14 -13.82 2.62
C SER A 172 7.81 -12.71 1.81
N TYR A 173 7.03 -12.00 0.97
CA TYR A 173 7.54 -10.89 0.16
C TYR A 173 8.13 -9.76 1.03
N LEU A 174 7.40 -9.34 2.06
CA LEU A 174 7.85 -8.29 2.95
C LEU A 174 9.09 -8.70 3.76
N SER A 175 9.18 -9.96 4.17
CA SER A 175 10.37 -10.48 4.86
C SER A 175 11.59 -10.43 3.96
N ILE A 176 11.46 -10.84 2.69
CA ILE A 176 12.54 -10.76 1.69
C ILE A 176 12.94 -9.29 1.46
N LEU A 177 11.97 -8.38 1.30
CA LEU A 177 12.23 -6.96 1.12
C LEU A 177 12.99 -6.38 2.33
N THR A 178 12.54 -6.69 3.55
CA THR A 178 13.19 -6.22 4.78
C THR A 178 14.64 -6.70 4.88
N LEU A 179 14.89 -7.98 4.57
CA LEU A 179 16.25 -8.55 4.53
C LEU A 179 17.10 -7.85 3.47
N SER A 180 16.56 -7.61 2.27
CA SER A 180 17.28 -6.90 1.21
C SER A 180 17.72 -5.51 1.67
N ILE A 181 16.84 -4.72 2.31
CA ILE A 181 17.19 -3.38 2.83
C ILE A 181 18.28 -3.47 3.90
N ILE A 182 18.22 -4.45 4.79
CA ILE A 182 19.26 -4.65 5.82
C ILE A 182 20.63 -4.88 5.19
N PHE A 183 20.71 -5.75 4.17
CA PHE A 183 21.97 -6.09 3.52
C PHE A 183 22.50 -4.99 2.61
N THR A 184 21.64 -4.14 2.03
CA THR A 184 22.09 -3.13 1.05
C THR A 184 22.32 -1.76 1.66
N GLU A 185 21.64 -1.42 2.75
CA GLU A 185 21.64 -0.06 3.31
C GLU A 185 22.21 0.02 4.74
N ILE A 186 22.34 -1.12 5.44
CA ILE A 186 22.74 -1.13 6.85
C ILE A 186 24.06 -1.86 7.05
N ILE A 187 24.32 -2.94 6.32
CA ILE A 187 25.55 -3.72 6.33
C ILE A 187 26.38 -3.38 5.10
#